data_c9fe65049a0828f30265ebdd88152e6c
#
_entry.id   c9fe65049a0828f30265ebdd88152e6c
#
_cell.length_a   1.000
_cell.length_b   1.000
_cell.length_c   1.000
_cell.angle_alpha   90.00
_cell.angle_beta   90.00
_cell.angle_gamma   90.00
#
_symmetry.space_group_name_H-M   'P 1'
#
loop_
_entity.id
_entity.type
_entity.pdbx_description
1 polymer ?
#
loop_
_entity_poly.entity_id
_entity_poly.type
_entity_poly.pdbx_seq_one_letter_code
_entity_poly.pdbx_strand_id
1 'polypeptide(L)'
;MSVHSHSAAAQDAAAAPEFPRHVVTAVLVSHDGTRWLPDALSGLLGQERPVQYAMGADTGSADDSARLLGEALGDDRVLHLARRTGFGQAVEECDRTAPHLTPEDLPYLKRPSGWDPVTRSWRDDAYDLPELPYGEPVQWLWLLHDDCAPEPDALAQLLRVVDNEYELGRDDVAVVGPKLRGWYDRRQLLEVGVSIANSGRRWTGLDRREQDQGQHDHVRSVLSVSTAGMLIRRDVFEELGGFDRHLPLMRDDVDLCWRAHSAGYRVLIAPEAVVRHAEAASRERRTVDCVGRTSASPHKVDKAGAVHTLLVNTRTAALPWVLLRLVLGTLLRTLAYLVGKVPGQAVDEIRGLMGTLLRPERILAGRRRRGTPQVDKAELRPLFPPPGATVRVTVEQVASSLVGRSDPEATSGAGRHGGAVESGPGGDDADFLEVEQFARLKRIARKPGPVLFLVLLLVSLTACRQLLGGGALAGGALLPAPAGAGDLWARYTDAWHAVGTGGTGSAPPYLAVLAALATLLLGSTGLTVTLLLVGSVPLAGFTAYFASRPLVESRLLRAWAAVAYAFLPAATGALAGGRIGTAVLAVLLPLIA
;
A
#
# COMPACT_ATOMS: atom_id res chain seq x y z
N MET A 1 33.89 43.59 -60.35
CA MET A 1 32.96 44.05 -59.39
C MET A 1 32.05 42.88 -58.99
N SER A 2 32.37 42.24 -57.89
CA SER A 2 31.66 41.08 -57.39
C SER A 2 30.70 41.58 -56.29
N VAL A 3 29.41 41.45 -56.54
CA VAL A 3 28.35 41.80 -55.58
C VAL A 3 28.17 40.61 -54.65
N HIS A 4 28.67 40.74 -53.42
CA HIS A 4 28.35 39.81 -52.38
C HIS A 4 26.89 40.05 -51.92
N SER A 5 26.00 39.15 -52.32
CA SER A 5 24.68 39.04 -51.75
C SER A 5 24.80 38.49 -50.33
N HIS A 6 24.73 39.34 -49.31
CA HIS A 6 24.44 38.91 -47.95
C HIS A 6 22.95 38.53 -47.89
N SER A 7 22.72 37.25 -47.99
CA SER A 7 21.46 36.66 -47.55
C SER A 7 21.45 36.80 -46.02
N ALA A 8 20.74 37.82 -45.51
CA ALA A 8 20.37 37.87 -44.10
C ALA A 8 19.42 36.69 -43.84
N ALA A 9 19.94 35.69 -43.19
CA ALA A 9 19.09 34.66 -42.57
C ALA A 9 18.15 35.40 -41.64
N ALA A 10 16.87 35.44 -41.98
CA ALA A 10 15.81 35.78 -41.05
C ALA A 10 15.96 34.81 -39.87
N GLN A 11 16.36 35.32 -38.72
CA GLN A 11 16.25 34.55 -37.49
C GLN A 11 14.76 34.28 -37.29
N ASP A 12 14.33 33.06 -37.59
CA ASP A 12 13.00 32.60 -37.27
C ASP A 12 12.77 32.84 -35.78
N ALA A 13 11.86 33.75 -35.48
CA ALA A 13 11.35 33.85 -34.12
C ALA A 13 10.87 32.45 -33.73
N ALA A 14 11.41 31.88 -32.66
CA ALA A 14 11.09 30.53 -32.26
C ALA A 14 9.56 30.41 -32.14
N ALA A 15 8.98 29.47 -32.88
CA ALA A 15 7.53 29.28 -32.85
C ALA A 15 7.07 29.02 -31.41
N ALA A 16 5.99 29.66 -30.99
CA ALA A 16 5.44 29.45 -29.65
C ALA A 16 5.05 27.97 -29.50
N PRO A 17 5.41 27.35 -28.38
CA PRO A 17 5.01 25.97 -28.10
C PRO A 17 3.49 25.89 -27.92
N GLU A 18 2.93 24.69 -28.00
CA GLU A 18 1.54 24.45 -27.60
C GLU A 18 1.37 24.88 -26.12
N PHE A 19 0.30 25.55 -25.77
CA PHE A 19 0.05 26.17 -24.44
C PHE A 19 1.17 27.12 -23.97
N PRO A 20 1.44 28.21 -24.69
CA PRO A 20 2.60 29.07 -24.48
C PRO A 20 2.60 29.82 -23.14
N ARG A 21 1.43 29.92 -22.48
CA ARG A 21 1.30 30.52 -21.15
C ARG A 21 1.95 29.63 -20.06
N HIS A 22 2.03 28.32 -20.28
CA HIS A 22 2.50 27.38 -19.28
C HIS A 22 3.99 27.09 -19.44
N VAL A 23 4.78 27.46 -18.44
CA VAL A 23 6.21 27.23 -18.38
C VAL A 23 6.48 26.02 -17.48
N VAL A 24 7.06 24.97 -18.03
CA VAL A 24 7.22 23.69 -17.34
C VAL A 24 8.70 23.41 -17.06
N THR A 25 9.02 23.20 -15.80
CA THR A 25 10.29 22.62 -15.35
C THR A 25 10.06 21.17 -14.97
N ALA A 26 10.67 20.24 -15.69
CA ALA A 26 10.64 18.83 -15.32
C ALA A 26 11.67 18.53 -14.24
N VAL A 27 11.29 17.73 -13.26
CA VAL A 27 12.16 17.24 -12.20
C VAL A 27 12.14 15.71 -12.20
N LEU A 28 13.25 15.10 -12.60
CA LEU A 28 13.43 13.65 -12.64
C LEU A 28 14.31 13.19 -11.47
N VAL A 29 13.74 12.42 -10.54
CA VAL A 29 14.47 11.88 -9.39
C VAL A 29 14.83 10.42 -9.63
N SER A 30 16.10 10.07 -9.47
CA SER A 30 16.63 8.72 -9.64
C SER A 30 17.27 8.16 -8.37
N HIS A 31 17.05 6.83 -8.17
CA HIS A 31 17.66 6.05 -7.12
C HIS A 31 17.80 4.59 -7.55
N ASP A 32 19.02 4.14 -7.89
CA ASP A 32 19.28 2.77 -8.40
C ASP A 32 18.31 2.40 -9.55
N GLY A 33 18.13 3.29 -10.52
CA GLY A 33 17.11 3.22 -11.54
C GLY A 33 17.60 2.80 -12.93
N THR A 34 18.86 2.40 -13.12
CA THR A 34 19.48 2.09 -14.43
C THR A 34 18.60 1.24 -15.33
N ARG A 35 17.80 0.35 -14.77
CA ARG A 35 16.90 -0.53 -15.52
C ARG A 35 15.79 0.20 -16.27
N TRP A 36 15.23 1.26 -15.69
CA TRP A 36 14.04 1.96 -16.19
C TRP A 36 14.36 3.36 -16.70
N LEU A 37 15.44 3.95 -16.19
CA LEU A 37 15.83 5.33 -16.45
C LEU A 37 15.99 5.66 -17.95
N PRO A 38 16.51 4.78 -18.85
CA PRO A 38 16.57 5.09 -20.28
C PRO A 38 15.20 5.35 -20.90
N ASP A 39 14.18 4.55 -20.54
CA ASP A 39 12.81 4.77 -21.03
C ASP A 39 12.19 6.03 -20.41
N ALA A 40 12.46 6.33 -19.14
CA ALA A 40 12.00 7.54 -18.47
C ALA A 40 12.58 8.80 -19.13
N LEU A 41 13.88 8.81 -19.41
CA LEU A 41 14.57 9.89 -20.14
C LEU A 41 14.05 10.03 -21.57
N SER A 42 13.87 8.92 -22.27
CA SER A 42 13.30 8.93 -23.62
C SER A 42 11.89 9.51 -23.62
N GLY A 43 11.05 9.14 -22.63
CA GLY A 43 9.71 9.71 -22.49
C GLY A 43 9.71 11.19 -22.15
N LEU A 44 10.63 11.66 -21.30
CA LEU A 44 10.77 13.08 -20.96
C LEU A 44 11.24 13.92 -22.15
N LEU A 45 12.31 13.49 -22.82
CA LEU A 45 12.93 14.24 -23.90
C LEU A 45 12.18 14.11 -25.23
N GLY A 46 11.37 13.06 -25.37
CA GLY A 46 10.54 12.79 -26.55
C GLY A 46 9.13 13.37 -26.49
N GLN A 47 8.84 14.31 -25.59
CA GLN A 47 7.53 14.94 -25.52
C GLN A 47 7.22 15.81 -26.74
N GLU A 48 6.03 15.67 -27.32
CA GLU A 48 5.50 16.53 -28.40
C GLU A 48 5.46 18.00 -27.97
N ARG A 49 5.07 18.24 -26.72
CA ARG A 49 5.19 19.52 -26.02
C ARG A 49 6.44 19.51 -25.14
N PRO A 50 7.61 20.03 -25.61
CA PRO A 50 8.84 19.98 -24.83
C PRO A 50 8.75 20.84 -23.56
N VAL A 51 9.47 20.42 -22.52
CA VAL A 51 9.63 21.23 -21.30
C VAL A 51 10.60 22.39 -21.58
N GLN A 52 10.44 23.52 -20.88
CA GLN A 52 11.36 24.65 -21.00
C GLN A 52 12.66 24.40 -20.26
N TYR A 53 12.61 23.66 -19.15
CA TYR A 53 13.77 23.31 -18.37
C TYR A 53 13.63 21.89 -17.79
N ALA A 54 14.73 21.18 -17.64
CA ALA A 54 14.74 19.87 -17.02
C ALA A 54 15.90 19.76 -16.04
N MET A 55 15.61 19.22 -14.84
CA MET A 55 16.61 18.90 -13.82
C MET A 55 16.54 17.44 -13.43
N GLY A 56 17.70 16.85 -13.20
CA GLY A 56 17.86 15.53 -12.61
C GLY A 56 18.30 15.61 -11.16
N ALA A 57 17.85 14.69 -10.31
CA ALA A 57 18.42 14.47 -8.98
C ALA A 57 18.77 13.00 -8.83
N ASP A 58 20.04 12.71 -8.66
CA ASP A 58 20.53 11.40 -8.25
C ASP A 58 20.63 11.34 -6.72
N THR A 59 19.94 10.42 -6.09
CA THR A 59 19.94 10.28 -4.63
C THR A 59 20.97 9.26 -4.15
N GLY A 60 22.19 9.33 -4.70
CA GLY A 60 23.33 8.50 -4.33
C GLY A 60 23.18 7.06 -4.81
N SER A 61 22.82 6.90 -6.09
CA SER A 61 22.73 5.60 -6.75
C SER A 61 24.05 4.85 -6.73
N ALA A 62 23.99 3.54 -6.55
CA ALA A 62 25.14 2.64 -6.60
C ALA A 62 25.36 2.03 -7.99
N ASP A 63 24.44 2.28 -8.91
CA ASP A 63 24.46 1.84 -10.31
C ASP A 63 24.82 2.99 -11.26
N ASP A 64 24.63 2.80 -12.57
CA ASP A 64 24.95 3.78 -13.60
C ASP A 64 23.95 4.94 -13.74
N SER A 65 22.97 5.06 -12.83
CA SER A 65 21.90 6.06 -12.94
C SER A 65 22.42 7.50 -12.99
N ALA A 66 23.38 7.84 -12.14
CA ALA A 66 23.97 9.18 -12.11
C ALA A 66 24.63 9.54 -13.44
N ARG A 67 25.37 8.60 -14.05
CA ARG A 67 26.01 8.79 -15.37
C ARG A 67 24.98 8.98 -16.48
N LEU A 68 23.95 8.16 -16.51
CA LEU A 68 22.89 8.27 -17.51
C LEU A 68 22.14 9.60 -17.44
N LEU A 69 21.89 10.11 -16.23
CA LEU A 69 21.29 11.44 -16.03
C LEU A 69 22.20 12.54 -16.60
N GLY A 70 23.52 12.53 -16.26
CA GLY A 70 24.48 13.51 -16.74
C GLY A 70 24.64 13.49 -18.27
N GLU A 71 24.68 12.31 -18.87
CA GLU A 71 24.75 12.16 -20.34
C GLU A 71 23.50 12.70 -21.05
N ALA A 72 22.31 12.57 -20.43
CA ALA A 72 21.05 12.96 -21.07
C ALA A 72 20.67 14.42 -20.82
N LEU A 73 20.90 14.95 -19.62
CA LEU A 73 20.45 16.29 -19.22
C LEU A 73 21.60 17.32 -19.20
N GLY A 74 22.85 16.87 -19.10
CA GLY A 74 24.03 17.68 -18.82
C GLY A 74 24.35 17.68 -17.33
N ASP A 75 25.65 17.62 -16.99
CA ASP A 75 26.11 17.53 -15.58
C ASP A 75 25.73 18.75 -14.76
N ASP A 76 25.59 19.92 -15.39
CA ASP A 76 25.15 21.18 -14.77
C ASP A 76 23.68 21.17 -14.31
N ARG A 77 22.89 20.23 -14.82
CA ARG A 77 21.46 20.06 -14.51
C ARG A 77 21.17 18.85 -13.65
N VAL A 78 22.19 18.18 -13.11
CA VAL A 78 22.04 17.02 -12.26
C VAL A 78 22.57 17.29 -10.86
N LEU A 79 21.70 17.15 -9.87
CA LEU A 79 22.09 17.25 -8.45
C LEU A 79 22.47 15.86 -7.94
N HIS A 80 23.67 15.77 -7.36
CA HIS A 80 24.13 14.56 -6.68
C HIS A 80 23.86 14.70 -5.18
N LEU A 81 22.87 13.96 -4.70
CA LEU A 81 22.38 14.02 -3.32
C LEU A 81 22.82 12.78 -2.53
N ALA A 82 22.74 12.87 -1.21
CA ALA A 82 23.06 11.74 -0.35
C ALA A 82 22.06 10.59 -0.54
N ARG A 83 22.51 9.33 -0.42
CA ARG A 83 21.69 8.12 -0.59
C ARG A 83 20.43 8.06 0.30
N ARG A 84 20.41 8.83 1.38
CA ARG A 84 19.27 8.92 2.30
C ARG A 84 18.31 10.05 2.01
N THR A 85 18.51 10.78 0.94
CA THR A 85 17.61 11.84 0.51
C THR A 85 16.30 11.21 0.03
N GLY A 86 15.19 11.63 0.61
CA GLY A 86 13.86 11.20 0.16
C GLY A 86 13.45 11.92 -1.11
N PHE A 87 12.44 11.36 -1.81
CA PHE A 87 11.93 11.93 -3.06
C PHE A 87 11.54 13.41 -2.91
N GLY A 88 10.73 13.75 -1.91
CA GLY A 88 10.29 15.13 -1.70
C GLY A 88 11.43 16.11 -1.45
N GLN A 89 12.46 15.69 -0.70
CA GLN A 89 13.65 16.52 -0.49
C GLN A 89 14.47 16.73 -1.77
N ALA A 90 14.57 15.69 -2.61
CA ALA A 90 15.23 15.80 -3.91
C ALA A 90 14.51 16.79 -4.83
N VAL A 91 13.18 16.74 -4.84
CA VAL A 91 12.35 17.71 -5.59
C VAL A 91 12.54 19.12 -5.06
N GLU A 92 12.53 19.33 -3.73
CA GLU A 92 12.76 20.65 -3.12
C GLU A 92 14.14 21.23 -3.47
N GLU A 93 15.19 20.39 -3.52
CA GLU A 93 16.53 20.83 -3.92
C GLU A 93 16.58 21.20 -5.42
N CYS A 94 15.91 20.42 -6.28
CA CYS A 94 15.79 20.76 -7.70
C CYS A 94 15.01 22.05 -7.90
N ASP A 95 13.89 22.23 -7.23
CA ASP A 95 13.07 23.44 -7.30
C ASP A 95 13.84 24.69 -6.89
N ARG A 96 14.65 24.60 -5.80
CA ARG A 96 15.50 25.70 -5.34
C ARG A 96 16.63 26.05 -6.31
N THR A 97 17.14 25.06 -7.04
CA THR A 97 18.28 25.22 -7.96
C THR A 97 17.81 25.61 -9.35
N ALA A 98 16.63 25.15 -9.76
CA ALA A 98 16.08 25.45 -11.07
C ALA A 98 15.75 26.95 -11.21
N PRO A 99 16.10 27.58 -12.35
CA PRO A 99 15.79 28.99 -12.57
C PRO A 99 14.27 29.22 -12.59
N HIS A 100 13.85 30.37 -12.08
CA HIS A 100 12.53 30.92 -12.38
C HIS A 100 12.59 31.58 -13.74
N LEU A 101 12.03 30.92 -14.75
CA LEU A 101 12.05 31.44 -16.11
C LEU A 101 11.11 32.65 -16.22
N THR A 102 11.70 33.80 -16.44
CA THR A 102 10.96 35.05 -16.68
C THR A 102 10.52 35.15 -18.15
N PRO A 103 9.61 36.05 -18.52
CA PRO A 103 9.26 36.29 -19.93
C PRO A 103 10.47 36.61 -20.80
N GLU A 104 11.51 37.22 -20.22
CA GLU A 104 12.76 37.55 -20.90
C GLU A 104 13.59 36.30 -21.25
N ASP A 105 13.41 35.21 -20.52
CA ASP A 105 14.12 33.95 -20.76
C ASP A 105 13.41 33.09 -21.83
N LEU A 106 12.18 33.46 -22.24
CA LEU A 106 11.35 32.68 -23.15
C LEU A 106 11.52 33.17 -24.59
N PRO A 107 12.19 32.41 -25.50
CA PRO A 107 12.53 32.87 -26.83
C PRO A 107 11.31 33.30 -27.68
N TYR A 108 10.15 32.64 -27.47
CA TYR A 108 8.93 32.91 -28.22
C TYR A 108 8.16 34.18 -27.75
N LEU A 109 8.57 34.77 -26.61
CA LEU A 109 8.05 36.05 -26.12
C LEU A 109 8.99 37.21 -26.47
N LYS A 110 10.21 36.93 -26.97
CA LYS A 110 11.16 37.96 -27.40
C LYS A 110 10.77 38.49 -28.76
N ARG A 111 10.76 39.78 -28.89
CA ARG A 111 10.65 40.42 -30.21
C ARG A 111 12.02 40.36 -30.91
N PRO A 112 12.06 40.04 -32.19
CA PRO A 112 13.31 40.15 -32.94
C PRO A 112 13.76 41.60 -32.96
N SER A 113 14.97 41.87 -32.50
CA SER A 113 15.63 43.15 -32.68
C SER A 113 16.00 43.36 -34.15
N GLY A 114 16.02 44.62 -34.61
CA GLY A 114 16.43 44.99 -35.93
C GLY A 114 15.36 45.71 -36.75
N TRP A 115 15.50 45.71 -38.07
CA TRP A 115 14.57 46.33 -38.98
C TRP A 115 13.27 45.57 -39.12
N ASP A 116 12.15 46.20 -38.73
CA ASP A 116 10.83 45.64 -38.94
C ASP A 116 10.29 46.08 -40.32
N PRO A 117 10.14 45.15 -41.27
CA PRO A 117 9.67 45.47 -42.63
C PRO A 117 8.22 45.90 -42.68
N VAL A 118 7.39 45.55 -41.67
CA VAL A 118 5.97 45.88 -41.61
C VAL A 118 5.79 47.33 -41.14
N THR A 119 6.42 47.66 -40.03
CA THR A 119 6.34 49.03 -39.44
C THR A 119 7.38 49.96 -40.07
N ARG A 120 8.32 49.46 -40.86
CA ARG A 120 9.42 50.20 -41.47
C ARG A 120 10.25 51.00 -40.47
N SER A 121 10.50 50.45 -39.31
CA SER A 121 11.26 51.06 -38.22
C SER A 121 12.35 50.10 -37.67
N TRP A 122 13.40 50.68 -37.14
CA TRP A 122 14.37 49.93 -36.32
C TRP A 122 13.79 49.72 -34.94
N ARG A 123 13.85 48.48 -34.46
CA ARG A 123 13.56 48.14 -33.09
C ARG A 123 14.86 48.11 -32.28
N ASP A 124 14.90 48.82 -31.20
CA ASP A 124 16.00 48.86 -30.28
C ASP A 124 15.73 47.90 -29.10
N ASP A 125 16.64 46.96 -28.88
CA ASP A 125 16.51 45.93 -27.82
C ASP A 125 16.44 46.55 -26.41
N ALA A 126 16.97 47.78 -26.24
CA ALA A 126 16.97 48.46 -24.95
C ALA A 126 15.57 48.85 -24.42
N TYR A 127 14.54 48.84 -25.30
CA TYR A 127 13.17 49.25 -24.97
C TYR A 127 12.12 48.15 -25.20
N ASP A 128 12.52 46.98 -25.68
CA ASP A 128 11.57 45.89 -25.97
C ASP A 128 11.24 45.10 -24.72
N LEU A 129 10.21 45.53 -23.99
CA LEU A 129 9.56 44.68 -23.00
C LEU A 129 8.93 43.47 -23.70
N PRO A 130 9.02 42.24 -23.12
CA PRO A 130 8.39 41.08 -23.69
C PRO A 130 6.87 41.30 -23.81
N GLU A 131 6.30 40.99 -24.98
CA GLU A 131 4.85 40.96 -25.14
C GLU A 131 4.28 39.73 -24.45
N LEU A 132 3.20 39.92 -23.70
CA LEU A 132 2.47 38.86 -23.02
C LEU A 132 1.13 38.58 -23.71
N PRO A 133 1.10 38.13 -25.01
CA PRO A 133 -0.14 37.93 -25.74
C PRO A 133 -1.01 36.83 -25.14
N TYR A 134 -0.39 35.94 -24.32
CA TYR A 134 -1.04 34.80 -23.64
C TYR A 134 -1.27 35.05 -22.14
N GLY A 135 -1.04 36.28 -21.64
CA GLY A 135 -1.06 36.64 -20.23
C GLY A 135 0.25 36.30 -19.49
N GLU A 136 0.26 36.50 -18.18
CA GLU A 136 1.40 36.18 -17.33
C GLU A 136 1.73 34.67 -17.38
N PRO A 137 3.00 34.30 -17.56
CA PRO A 137 3.43 32.91 -17.57
C PRO A 137 3.17 32.23 -16.21
N VAL A 138 2.60 31.03 -16.26
CA VAL A 138 2.36 30.21 -15.08
C VAL A 138 3.45 29.13 -15.01
N GLN A 139 4.19 29.10 -13.91
CA GLN A 139 5.28 28.16 -13.68
C GLN A 139 4.75 26.82 -13.13
N TRP A 140 5.21 25.72 -13.71
CA TRP A 140 4.84 24.37 -13.32
C TRP A 140 6.07 23.52 -13.04
N LEU A 141 5.99 22.63 -12.05
CA LEU A 141 6.90 21.52 -11.83
C LEU A 141 6.25 20.24 -12.34
N TRP A 142 6.91 19.53 -13.24
CA TRP A 142 6.51 18.21 -13.69
C TRP A 142 7.39 17.15 -13.05
N LEU A 143 6.82 16.41 -12.08
CA LEU A 143 7.55 15.46 -11.25
C LEU A 143 7.57 14.08 -11.90
N LEU A 144 8.76 13.52 -12.05
CA LEU A 144 9.00 12.22 -12.67
C LEU A 144 9.88 11.35 -11.78
N HIS A 145 9.62 10.06 -11.81
CA HIS A 145 10.48 9.03 -11.22
C HIS A 145 11.30 8.36 -12.31
N ASP A 146 12.44 7.79 -11.94
CA ASP A 146 13.27 7.00 -12.84
C ASP A 146 12.61 5.73 -13.38
N ASP A 147 11.54 5.26 -12.74
CA ASP A 147 10.74 4.09 -13.09
C ASP A 147 9.35 4.46 -13.66
N CYS A 148 9.20 5.71 -14.15
CA CYS A 148 8.03 6.14 -14.90
C CYS A 148 8.40 6.67 -16.28
N ALA A 149 7.66 6.26 -17.30
CA ALA A 149 7.87 6.68 -18.69
C ALA A 149 6.58 7.30 -19.25
N PRO A 150 6.54 8.62 -19.43
CA PRO A 150 5.40 9.30 -20.05
C PRO A 150 5.30 8.95 -21.54
N GLU A 151 4.06 8.84 -22.03
CA GLU A 151 3.80 8.75 -23.48
C GLU A 151 4.08 10.11 -24.14
N PRO A 152 4.33 10.16 -25.47
CA PRO A 152 4.82 11.37 -26.14
C PRO A 152 3.96 12.62 -26.00
N ASP A 153 2.66 12.46 -25.87
CA ASP A 153 1.67 13.54 -25.72
C ASP A 153 1.29 13.84 -24.26
N ALA A 154 1.88 13.13 -23.30
CA ALA A 154 1.44 13.17 -21.90
C ALA A 154 1.45 14.59 -21.30
N LEU A 155 2.50 15.37 -21.53
CA LEU A 155 2.58 16.74 -21.03
C LEU A 155 1.55 17.66 -21.70
N ALA A 156 1.36 17.53 -23.02
CA ALA A 156 0.35 18.30 -23.75
C ALA A 156 -1.06 18.03 -23.21
N GLN A 157 -1.39 16.77 -22.91
CA GLN A 157 -2.68 16.39 -22.34
C GLN A 157 -2.88 16.91 -20.91
N LEU A 158 -1.83 16.94 -20.08
CA LEU A 158 -1.88 17.55 -18.75
C LEU A 158 -2.18 19.05 -18.84
N LEU A 159 -1.45 19.76 -19.70
CA LEU A 159 -1.62 21.21 -19.90
C LEU A 159 -2.96 21.56 -20.53
N ARG A 160 -3.46 20.73 -21.43
CA ARG A 160 -4.80 20.90 -22.04
C ARG A 160 -5.92 20.91 -21.00
N VAL A 161 -5.83 20.05 -19.97
CA VAL A 161 -6.82 20.05 -18.87
C VAL A 161 -6.74 21.35 -18.08
N VAL A 162 -5.54 21.88 -17.82
CA VAL A 162 -5.38 23.15 -17.11
C VAL A 162 -5.93 24.30 -17.94
N ASP A 163 -5.59 24.35 -19.23
CA ASP A 163 -6.00 25.44 -20.11
C ASP A 163 -7.52 25.47 -20.32
N ASN A 164 -8.15 24.30 -20.51
CA ASN A 164 -9.61 24.18 -20.57
C ASN A 164 -10.31 24.67 -19.28
N GLU A 165 -9.77 24.39 -18.10
CA GLU A 165 -10.33 24.88 -16.84
C GLU A 165 -10.16 26.41 -16.72
N TYR A 166 -9.01 26.92 -17.17
CA TYR A 166 -8.77 28.35 -17.21
C TYR A 166 -9.73 29.08 -18.14
N GLU A 167 -9.99 28.55 -19.35
CA GLU A 167 -11.00 29.11 -20.29
C GLU A 167 -12.40 29.15 -19.67
N LEU A 168 -12.71 28.22 -18.74
CA LEU A 168 -13.95 28.22 -17.98
C LEU A 168 -13.95 29.23 -16.79
N GLY A 169 -12.89 30.04 -16.66
CA GLY A 169 -12.75 31.01 -15.56
C GLY A 169 -12.37 30.35 -14.22
N ARG A 170 -11.77 29.17 -14.24
CA ARG A 170 -11.37 28.40 -13.06
C ARG A 170 -9.86 28.33 -12.96
N ASP A 171 -9.26 29.25 -12.25
CA ASP A 171 -7.81 29.40 -12.07
C ASP A 171 -7.28 28.71 -10.78
N ASP A 172 -8.15 28.00 -10.08
CA ASP A 172 -7.87 27.31 -8.81
C ASP A 172 -7.22 25.92 -8.98
N VAL A 173 -6.97 25.46 -10.21
CA VAL A 173 -6.28 24.19 -10.47
C VAL A 173 -4.80 24.33 -10.13
N ALA A 174 -4.34 23.56 -9.15
CA ALA A 174 -2.95 23.57 -8.73
C ALA A 174 -2.20 22.28 -9.08
N VAL A 175 -2.90 21.15 -9.17
CA VAL A 175 -2.27 19.85 -9.43
C VAL A 175 -3.07 19.09 -10.49
N VAL A 176 -2.37 18.53 -11.47
CA VAL A 176 -2.95 17.61 -12.46
C VAL A 176 -2.08 16.36 -12.55
N GLY A 177 -2.71 15.20 -12.56
CA GLY A 177 -2.00 13.94 -12.68
C GLY A 177 -2.42 13.11 -13.88
N PRO A 178 -1.54 12.27 -14.41
CA PRO A 178 -1.81 11.36 -15.51
C PRO A 178 -2.54 10.10 -15.05
N LYS A 179 -3.08 9.36 -16.01
CA LYS A 179 -3.46 7.95 -15.88
C LYS A 179 -2.19 7.11 -15.83
N LEU A 180 -2.02 6.31 -14.78
CA LEU A 180 -0.88 5.41 -14.66
C LEU A 180 -1.23 4.02 -15.17
N ARG A 181 -0.40 3.50 -16.08
CA ARG A 181 -0.50 2.15 -16.61
C ARG A 181 0.70 1.30 -16.20
N GLY A 182 0.51 -0.02 -16.21
CA GLY A 182 1.57 -0.97 -15.90
C GLY A 182 2.75 -0.88 -16.88
N TRP A 183 3.97 -0.99 -16.37
CA TRP A 183 5.18 -0.99 -17.19
C TRP A 183 5.23 -2.16 -18.16
N TYR A 184 4.90 -3.36 -17.65
CA TYR A 184 4.96 -4.61 -18.43
C TYR A 184 3.64 -4.95 -19.13
N ASP A 185 2.51 -4.65 -18.50
CA ASP A 185 1.19 -4.76 -19.11
C ASP A 185 0.63 -3.35 -19.34
N ARG A 186 0.75 -2.87 -20.58
CA ARG A 186 0.32 -1.52 -20.98
C ARG A 186 -1.18 -1.29 -20.93
N ARG A 187 -1.97 -2.34 -20.79
CA ARG A 187 -3.43 -2.24 -20.64
C ARG A 187 -3.87 -2.22 -19.19
N GLN A 188 -3.03 -2.69 -18.28
CA GLN A 188 -3.36 -2.71 -16.85
C GLN A 188 -3.33 -1.29 -16.29
N LEU A 189 -4.44 -0.87 -15.68
CA LEU A 189 -4.52 0.36 -14.91
C LEU A 189 -3.86 0.14 -13.54
N LEU A 190 -3.00 1.07 -13.16
CA LEU A 190 -2.41 1.15 -11.83
C LEU A 190 -3.13 2.19 -10.98
N GLU A 191 -3.31 3.40 -11.53
CA GLU A 191 -3.93 4.51 -10.83
C GLU A 191 -4.60 5.47 -11.82
N VAL A 192 -5.81 5.93 -11.46
CA VAL A 192 -6.53 7.01 -12.13
C VAL A 192 -7.06 7.95 -11.04
N GLY A 193 -6.12 8.62 -10.36
CA GLY A 193 -6.35 9.33 -9.12
C GLY A 193 -6.25 8.41 -7.90
N VAL A 194 -5.91 9.01 -6.77
CA VAL A 194 -5.61 8.31 -5.51
C VAL A 194 -6.38 8.95 -4.37
N SER A 195 -6.79 8.12 -3.43
CA SER A 195 -7.33 8.56 -2.16
C SER A 195 -6.78 7.74 -1.00
N ILE A 196 -7.12 8.10 0.22
CA ILE A 196 -6.74 7.37 1.42
C ILE A 196 -7.98 6.91 2.17
N ALA A 197 -8.08 5.61 2.39
CA ALA A 197 -9.15 5.07 3.18
C ALA A 197 -8.97 5.41 4.66
N ASN A 198 -10.08 5.37 5.38
CA ASN A 198 -10.08 5.57 6.84
C ASN A 198 -9.15 4.62 7.62
N SER A 199 -8.76 3.50 7.04
CA SER A 199 -7.81 2.53 7.59
C SER A 199 -6.34 2.89 7.33
N GLY A 200 -6.08 3.97 6.58
CA GLY A 200 -4.76 4.35 6.07
C GLY A 200 -4.38 3.68 4.75
N ARG A 201 -5.20 2.78 4.22
CA ARG A 201 -4.90 2.11 2.94
C ARG A 201 -5.01 3.08 1.78
N ARG A 202 -4.05 3.03 0.83
CA ARG A 202 -4.16 3.69 -0.48
C ARG A 202 -5.37 3.14 -1.23
N TRP A 203 -6.15 4.01 -1.83
CA TRP A 203 -7.38 3.69 -2.53
C TRP A 203 -7.36 4.32 -3.92
N THR A 204 -7.39 3.49 -4.93
CA THR A 204 -7.41 3.94 -6.34
C THR A 204 -8.82 3.89 -6.95
N GLY A 205 -9.73 3.15 -6.32
CA GLY A 205 -11.07 2.91 -6.86
C GLY A 205 -11.12 1.89 -7.99
N LEU A 206 -9.96 1.35 -8.39
CA LEU A 206 -9.84 0.36 -9.46
C LEU A 206 -10.07 -1.06 -8.94
N ASP A 207 -10.57 -1.93 -9.82
CA ASP A 207 -10.61 -3.35 -9.59
C ASP A 207 -9.20 -3.97 -9.74
N ARG A 208 -9.04 -5.16 -9.18
CA ARG A 208 -7.76 -5.85 -9.24
C ARG A 208 -7.42 -6.24 -10.67
N ARG A 209 -6.25 -5.79 -11.20
CA ARG A 209 -5.80 -6.00 -12.59
C ARG A 209 -6.79 -5.46 -13.62
N GLU A 210 -7.46 -4.38 -13.29
CA GLU A 210 -8.38 -3.71 -14.20
C GLU A 210 -7.66 -3.30 -15.48
N GLN A 211 -8.27 -3.65 -16.61
CA GLN A 211 -7.76 -3.27 -17.93
C GLN A 211 -8.36 -1.94 -18.36
N ASP A 212 -7.55 -1.10 -19.00
CA ASP A 212 -8.01 0.14 -19.57
C ASP A 212 -8.88 -0.10 -20.81
N GLN A 213 -10.15 0.24 -20.70
CA GLN A 213 -11.18 0.15 -21.73
C GLN A 213 -11.90 1.49 -21.94
N GLY A 214 -11.30 2.60 -21.46
CA GLY A 214 -11.91 3.93 -21.52
C GLY A 214 -12.92 4.23 -20.40
N GLN A 215 -13.13 3.31 -19.44
CA GLN A 215 -14.12 3.47 -18.37
C GLN A 215 -13.82 4.62 -17.40
N HIS A 216 -12.58 5.10 -17.38
CA HIS A 216 -12.13 6.21 -16.52
C HIS A 216 -11.73 7.47 -17.31
N ASP A 217 -12.08 7.57 -18.60
CA ASP A 217 -11.65 8.63 -19.50
C ASP A 217 -12.49 9.92 -19.35
N HIS A 218 -12.57 10.42 -18.12
CA HIS A 218 -13.20 11.70 -17.84
C HIS A 218 -12.39 12.50 -16.81
N VAL A 219 -12.20 13.78 -17.08
CA VAL A 219 -11.56 14.72 -16.16
C VAL A 219 -12.43 14.87 -14.92
N ARG A 220 -11.84 14.68 -13.75
CA ARG A 220 -12.54 14.82 -12.47
C ARG A 220 -11.62 15.28 -11.36
N SER A 221 -12.19 15.87 -10.32
CA SER A 221 -11.46 16.15 -9.09
C SER A 221 -11.20 14.85 -8.31
N VAL A 222 -9.98 14.69 -7.80
CA VAL A 222 -9.52 13.55 -7.00
C VAL A 222 -8.81 14.05 -5.76
N LEU A 223 -8.71 13.25 -4.70
CA LEU A 223 -8.00 13.67 -3.49
C LEU A 223 -6.51 13.90 -3.76
N SER A 224 -5.91 13.03 -4.56
CA SER A 224 -4.50 13.05 -4.88
C SER A 224 -4.24 12.37 -6.23
N VAL A 225 -3.09 12.67 -6.79
CA VAL A 225 -2.49 11.97 -7.92
C VAL A 225 -1.08 11.52 -7.52
N SER A 226 -0.59 10.46 -8.15
CA SER A 226 0.78 9.98 -7.87
C SER A 226 1.83 11.01 -8.28
N THR A 227 2.93 11.08 -7.56
CA THR A 227 4.10 11.90 -7.94
C THR A 227 4.77 11.41 -9.23
N ALA A 228 4.46 10.19 -9.71
CA ALA A 228 4.91 9.68 -10.99
C ALA A 228 4.15 10.35 -12.15
N GLY A 229 4.61 11.50 -12.59
CA GLY A 229 4.00 12.30 -13.67
C GLY A 229 3.12 13.46 -13.17
N MET A 230 3.14 13.79 -11.89
CA MET A 230 2.38 14.92 -11.32
C MET A 230 2.86 16.26 -11.91
N LEU A 231 1.94 17.03 -12.42
CA LEU A 231 2.14 18.44 -12.79
C LEU A 231 1.56 19.31 -11.68
N ILE A 232 2.40 20.13 -11.02
CA ILE A 232 2.01 21.01 -9.92
C ILE A 232 2.45 22.46 -10.20
N ARG A 233 1.59 23.42 -9.89
CA ARG A 233 1.94 24.84 -9.94
C ARG A 233 3.07 25.14 -8.96
N ARG A 234 4.13 25.77 -9.45
CA ARG A 234 5.33 26.04 -8.66
C ARG A 234 5.05 26.99 -7.49
N ASP A 235 4.27 28.05 -7.73
CA ASP A 235 3.86 29.01 -6.70
C ASP A 235 3.07 28.33 -5.57
N VAL A 236 2.15 27.41 -5.90
CA VAL A 236 1.38 26.66 -4.91
C VAL A 236 2.27 25.64 -4.16
N PHE A 237 3.20 24.98 -4.86
CA PHE A 237 4.17 24.08 -4.23
C PHE A 237 5.00 24.80 -3.17
N GLU A 238 5.49 26.00 -3.50
CA GLU A 238 6.27 26.85 -2.60
C GLU A 238 5.41 27.40 -1.45
N GLU A 239 4.17 27.87 -1.72
CA GLU A 239 3.20 28.35 -0.72
C GLU A 239 2.89 27.28 0.32
N LEU A 240 2.67 26.03 -0.14
CA LEU A 240 2.42 24.90 0.74
C LEU A 240 3.67 24.41 1.51
N GLY A 241 4.87 24.95 1.18
CA GLY A 241 6.14 24.58 1.79
C GLY A 241 6.65 23.22 1.35
N GLY A 242 6.38 22.81 0.11
CA GLY A 242 6.86 21.57 -0.48
C GLY A 242 6.27 20.30 0.13
N PHE A 243 7.02 19.21 0.04
CA PHE A 243 6.65 17.94 0.65
C PHE A 243 6.89 17.91 2.18
N ASP A 244 6.19 17.03 2.89
CA ASP A 244 6.47 16.82 4.32
C ASP A 244 7.76 15.99 4.50
N ARG A 245 8.77 16.56 5.14
CA ARG A 245 10.07 15.91 5.40
C ARG A 245 9.98 14.60 6.19
N HIS A 246 8.84 14.36 6.84
CA HIS A 246 8.58 13.11 7.57
C HIS A 246 7.98 12.01 6.68
N LEU A 247 7.70 12.33 5.41
CA LEU A 247 7.24 11.43 4.37
C LEU A 247 8.31 11.33 3.26
N PRO A 248 9.42 10.64 3.51
CA PRO A 248 10.53 10.59 2.56
C PRO A 248 10.21 9.81 1.29
N LEU A 249 9.23 8.92 1.34
CA LEU A 249 8.73 8.12 0.24
C LEU A 249 7.35 7.58 0.61
N MET A 250 6.45 7.46 -0.35
CA MET A 250 5.07 6.99 -0.19
C MET A 250 4.21 7.92 0.70
N ARG A 251 2.98 8.16 0.30
CA ARG A 251 2.00 9.06 0.96
C ARG A 251 2.35 10.54 0.97
N ASP A 252 3.49 10.92 0.46
CA ASP A 252 3.92 12.29 0.20
C ASP A 252 2.98 12.99 -0.80
N ASP A 253 2.58 12.28 -1.85
CA ASP A 253 1.56 12.67 -2.82
C ASP A 253 0.19 12.98 -2.16
N VAL A 254 -0.31 12.06 -1.35
CA VAL A 254 -1.60 12.22 -0.66
C VAL A 254 -1.56 13.40 0.33
N ASP A 255 -0.45 13.56 1.04
CA ASP A 255 -0.29 14.65 1.99
C ASP A 255 -0.28 16.03 1.28
N LEU A 256 0.53 16.17 0.22
CA LEU A 256 0.66 17.40 -0.53
C LEU A 256 -0.68 17.82 -1.17
N CYS A 257 -1.34 16.89 -1.85
CA CYS A 257 -2.62 17.15 -2.50
C CYS A 257 -3.74 17.44 -1.49
N TRP A 258 -3.74 16.77 -0.33
CA TRP A 258 -4.71 17.09 0.74
C TRP A 258 -4.50 18.50 1.28
N ARG A 259 -3.24 18.94 1.42
CA ARG A 259 -2.93 20.33 1.81
C ARG A 259 -3.36 21.33 0.74
N ALA A 260 -3.15 21.02 -0.55
CA ALA A 260 -3.61 21.83 -1.65
C ALA A 260 -5.14 22.02 -1.61
N HIS A 261 -5.91 20.94 -1.46
CA HIS A 261 -7.36 21.04 -1.26
C HIS A 261 -7.76 21.85 -0.02
N SER A 262 -7.03 21.68 1.09
CA SER A 262 -7.31 22.43 2.32
C SER A 262 -7.04 23.93 2.17
N ALA A 263 -6.16 24.32 1.25
CA ALA A 263 -5.87 25.70 0.88
C ALA A 263 -6.82 26.27 -0.20
N GLY A 264 -7.80 25.49 -0.67
CA GLY A 264 -8.78 25.93 -1.65
C GLY A 264 -8.44 25.59 -3.10
N TYR A 265 -7.32 24.90 -3.35
CA TYR A 265 -6.93 24.49 -4.68
C TYR A 265 -7.57 23.17 -5.10
N ARG A 266 -7.71 22.95 -6.41
CA ARG A 266 -8.21 21.69 -6.97
C ARG A 266 -7.07 20.81 -7.49
N VAL A 267 -7.29 19.50 -7.33
CA VAL A 267 -6.46 18.43 -7.87
C VAL A 267 -7.29 17.66 -8.88
N LEU A 268 -6.82 17.57 -10.13
CA LEU A 268 -7.52 16.94 -11.23
C LEU A 268 -6.75 15.73 -11.76
N ILE A 269 -7.49 14.79 -12.34
CA ILE A 269 -6.92 13.72 -13.16
C ILE A 269 -7.14 14.04 -14.63
N ALA A 270 -6.09 13.90 -15.44
CA ALA A 270 -6.11 14.02 -16.89
C ALA A 270 -6.00 12.61 -17.50
N PRO A 271 -7.09 11.93 -17.81
CA PRO A 271 -7.06 10.53 -18.22
C PRO A 271 -6.44 10.29 -19.60
N GLU A 272 -6.39 11.32 -20.44
CA GLU A 272 -5.71 11.26 -21.75
C GLU A 272 -4.18 11.32 -21.60
N ALA A 273 -3.67 11.94 -20.53
CA ALA A 273 -2.25 11.92 -20.19
C ALA A 273 -1.89 10.54 -19.63
N VAL A 274 -1.05 9.80 -20.33
CA VAL A 274 -0.69 8.43 -19.94
C VAL A 274 0.78 8.37 -19.55
N VAL A 275 1.06 7.74 -18.40
CA VAL A 275 2.42 7.44 -17.95
C VAL A 275 2.50 5.97 -17.55
N ARG A 276 3.51 5.26 -18.05
CA ARG A 276 3.81 3.88 -17.63
C ARG A 276 4.65 3.94 -16.36
N HIS A 277 4.33 3.09 -15.36
CA HIS A 277 5.03 3.08 -14.08
C HIS A 277 5.37 1.65 -13.66
N ALA A 278 6.60 1.42 -13.20
CA ALA A 278 7.07 0.09 -12.76
C ALA A 278 6.83 -0.15 -11.26
N GLU A 279 6.52 0.89 -10.48
CA GLU A 279 6.31 0.83 -9.02
C GLU A 279 7.44 0.10 -8.29
N ALA A 280 8.70 0.33 -8.70
CA ALA A 280 9.86 -0.46 -8.27
C ALA A 280 10.07 -0.48 -6.76
N ALA A 281 9.83 0.63 -6.08
CA ALA A 281 9.98 0.73 -4.62
C ALA A 281 8.85 0.01 -3.87
N SER A 282 7.60 0.12 -4.33
CA SER A 282 6.44 -0.50 -3.68
C SER A 282 6.39 -2.01 -3.91
N ARG A 283 6.88 -2.48 -5.05
CA ARG A 283 6.93 -3.90 -5.43
C ARG A 283 8.22 -4.62 -5.01
N GLU A 284 8.98 -4.05 -4.07
CA GLU A 284 10.23 -4.62 -3.54
C GLU A 284 11.30 -4.93 -4.62
N ARG A 285 11.21 -4.26 -5.78
CA ARG A 285 12.19 -4.42 -6.87
C ARG A 285 13.46 -3.60 -6.65
N ARG A 286 13.41 -2.64 -5.72
CA ARG A 286 14.58 -1.90 -5.21
C ARG A 286 14.44 -1.66 -3.71
N THR A 287 15.58 -1.41 -3.05
CA THR A 287 15.64 -1.16 -1.61
C THR A 287 15.13 0.25 -1.27
N VAL A 288 14.48 0.41 -0.11
CA VAL A 288 14.09 1.70 0.43
C VAL A 288 15.13 2.14 1.45
N ASP A 289 16.03 3.03 1.06
CA ASP A 289 17.19 3.45 1.86
C ASP A 289 17.04 4.83 2.50
N CYS A 290 16.03 5.61 2.10
CA CYS A 290 15.78 6.96 2.63
C CYS A 290 15.20 6.98 4.05
N VAL A 291 14.90 5.83 4.65
CA VAL A 291 14.30 5.71 5.98
C VAL A 291 15.24 5.01 6.96
N GLY A 292 15.92 5.77 7.82
CA GLY A 292 16.75 5.23 8.89
C GLY A 292 18.17 4.87 8.47
N ARG A 293 18.85 3.98 9.21
CA ARG A 293 20.25 3.60 8.99
C ARG A 293 20.43 2.36 8.11
N THR A 294 19.39 1.56 7.98
CA THR A 294 19.35 0.32 7.18
C THR A 294 18.18 0.39 6.22
N SER A 295 18.20 -0.40 5.17
CA SER A 295 17.07 -0.52 4.24
C SER A 295 15.79 -0.88 5.01
N ALA A 296 14.69 -0.26 4.64
CA ALA A 296 13.40 -0.45 5.27
C ALA A 296 12.46 -1.24 4.35
N SER A 297 11.60 -2.06 4.93
CA SER A 297 10.51 -2.69 4.19
C SER A 297 9.55 -1.63 3.65
N PRO A 298 9.15 -1.68 2.36
CA PRO A 298 8.15 -0.79 1.78
C PRO A 298 6.85 -0.79 2.58
N HIS A 299 6.40 -1.96 3.06
CA HIS A 299 5.21 -2.11 3.89
C HIS A 299 5.27 -1.28 5.18
N LYS A 300 6.42 -1.28 5.88
CA LYS A 300 6.63 -0.48 7.08
C LYS A 300 6.60 1.02 6.76
N VAL A 301 7.21 1.44 5.65
CA VAL A 301 7.28 2.85 5.23
C VAL A 301 5.90 3.36 4.85
N ASP A 302 5.17 2.61 4.03
CA ASP A 302 3.80 2.93 3.64
C ASP A 302 2.87 3.03 4.86
N LYS A 303 2.98 2.08 5.80
CA LYS A 303 2.21 2.10 7.05
C LYS A 303 2.51 3.34 7.91
N ALA A 304 3.79 3.66 8.10
CA ALA A 304 4.19 4.83 8.88
C ALA A 304 3.72 6.13 8.21
N GLY A 305 3.86 6.23 6.89
CA GLY A 305 3.37 7.35 6.09
C GLY A 305 1.86 7.51 6.20
N ALA A 306 1.10 6.41 6.06
CA ALA A 306 -0.36 6.43 6.18
C ALA A 306 -0.84 6.91 7.56
N VAL A 307 -0.21 6.44 8.64
CA VAL A 307 -0.52 6.87 10.01
C VAL A 307 -0.19 8.36 10.18
N HIS A 308 0.98 8.81 9.74
CA HIS A 308 1.39 10.21 9.79
C HIS A 308 0.40 11.10 9.03
N THR A 309 0.15 10.83 7.76
CA THR A 309 -0.75 11.60 6.89
C THR A 309 -2.15 11.74 7.50
N LEU A 310 -2.73 10.65 8.03
CA LEU A 310 -4.04 10.70 8.68
C LEU A 310 -4.03 11.55 9.96
N LEU A 311 -3.03 11.38 10.82
CA LEU A 311 -2.99 12.10 12.11
C LEU A 311 -2.70 13.59 11.93
N VAL A 312 -1.96 13.96 10.91
CA VAL A 312 -1.57 15.36 10.69
C VAL A 312 -2.67 16.13 9.96
N ASN A 313 -3.36 15.53 8.99
CA ASN A 313 -4.38 16.21 8.18
C ASN A 313 -5.80 16.11 8.78
N THR A 314 -6.03 15.24 9.78
CA THR A 314 -7.35 15.13 10.41
C THR A 314 -7.61 16.24 11.43
N ARG A 315 -8.84 16.75 11.50
CA ARG A 315 -9.28 17.75 12.50
C ARG A 315 -9.05 17.23 13.93
N THR A 316 -8.66 18.12 14.84
CA THR A 316 -8.28 17.78 16.23
C THR A 316 -9.38 17.01 16.97
N ALA A 317 -10.64 17.39 16.80
CA ALA A 317 -11.77 16.73 17.44
C ALA A 317 -11.96 15.25 17.02
N ALA A 318 -11.51 14.87 15.82
CA ALA A 318 -11.63 13.50 15.31
C ALA A 318 -10.40 12.62 15.66
N LEU A 319 -9.32 13.20 16.16
CA LEU A 319 -8.07 12.48 16.43
C LEU A 319 -8.23 11.27 17.35
N PRO A 320 -8.95 11.33 18.50
CA PRO A 320 -9.10 10.17 19.38
C PRO A 320 -9.74 8.98 18.65
N TRP A 321 -10.76 9.25 17.82
CA TRP A 321 -11.44 8.24 17.02
C TRP A 321 -10.55 7.65 15.93
N VAL A 322 -9.80 8.51 15.23
CA VAL A 322 -8.84 8.07 14.19
C VAL A 322 -7.75 7.21 14.83
N LEU A 323 -7.21 7.62 15.98
CA LEU A 323 -6.18 6.87 16.70
C LEU A 323 -6.70 5.50 17.14
N LEU A 324 -7.87 5.44 17.79
CA LEU A 324 -8.50 4.18 18.20
C LEU A 324 -8.67 3.24 17.00
N ARG A 325 -9.17 3.74 15.89
CA ARG A 325 -9.36 2.97 14.65
C ARG A 325 -8.07 2.48 14.04
N LEU A 326 -7.01 3.30 14.04
CA LEU A 326 -5.69 2.92 13.54
C LEU A 326 -5.07 1.81 14.41
N VAL A 327 -5.18 1.91 15.72
CA VAL A 327 -4.69 0.89 16.65
C VAL A 327 -5.46 -0.42 16.45
N LEU A 328 -6.80 -0.37 16.48
CA LEU A 328 -7.62 -1.56 16.30
C LEU A 328 -7.41 -2.20 14.91
N GLY A 329 -7.36 -1.39 13.86
CA GLY A 329 -7.08 -1.86 12.51
C GLY A 329 -5.70 -2.48 12.35
N THR A 330 -4.69 -1.96 13.07
CA THR A 330 -3.34 -2.55 13.10
C THR A 330 -3.35 -3.88 13.82
N LEU A 331 -4.02 -3.99 14.97
CA LEU A 331 -4.13 -5.26 15.71
C LEU A 331 -4.82 -6.34 14.87
N LEU A 332 -5.93 -6.01 14.21
CA LEU A 332 -6.65 -6.94 13.34
C LEU A 332 -5.79 -7.39 12.15
N ARG A 333 -5.06 -6.47 11.51
CA ARG A 333 -4.15 -6.82 10.39
C ARG A 333 -2.96 -7.64 10.87
N THR A 334 -2.37 -7.29 11.99
CA THR A 334 -1.28 -8.09 12.60
C THR A 334 -1.73 -9.53 12.84
N LEU A 335 -2.93 -9.71 13.41
CA LEU A 335 -3.50 -11.04 13.61
C LEU A 335 -3.73 -11.76 12.27
N ALA A 336 -4.27 -11.07 11.26
CA ALA A 336 -4.48 -11.62 9.94
C ALA A 336 -3.16 -12.07 9.27
N TYR A 337 -2.08 -11.28 9.39
CA TYR A 337 -0.75 -11.64 8.89
C TYR A 337 -0.14 -12.83 9.64
N LEU A 338 -0.33 -12.91 10.96
CA LEU A 338 0.12 -14.07 11.75
C LEU A 338 -0.61 -15.34 11.33
N VAL A 339 -1.93 -15.29 11.17
CA VAL A 339 -2.75 -16.40 10.66
C VAL A 339 -2.35 -16.74 9.21
N GLY A 340 -2.06 -15.75 8.38
CA GLY A 340 -1.54 -15.89 7.02
C GLY A 340 -0.11 -16.43 6.94
N LYS A 341 0.58 -16.60 8.08
CA LYS A 341 2.00 -17.04 8.17
C LYS A 341 2.99 -16.10 7.47
N VAL A 342 2.73 -14.80 7.54
CA VAL A 342 3.63 -13.74 7.05
C VAL A 342 4.08 -12.87 8.24
N PRO A 343 4.90 -13.39 9.16
CA PRO A 343 5.25 -12.69 10.40
C PRO A 343 6.04 -11.40 10.15
N GLY A 344 6.79 -11.29 9.04
CA GLY A 344 7.50 -10.08 8.65
C GLY A 344 6.56 -8.88 8.50
N GLN A 345 5.47 -9.03 7.76
CA GLN A 345 4.47 -7.97 7.59
C GLN A 345 3.70 -7.66 8.88
N ALA A 346 3.46 -8.68 9.73
CA ALA A 346 2.86 -8.47 11.05
C ALA A 346 3.74 -7.56 11.93
N VAL A 347 5.05 -7.77 11.92
CA VAL A 347 6.03 -6.94 12.63
C VAL A 347 6.09 -5.54 12.03
N ASP A 348 6.06 -5.41 10.71
CA ASP A 348 6.09 -4.12 10.01
C ASP A 348 4.84 -3.27 10.27
N GLU A 349 3.66 -3.88 10.36
CA GLU A 349 2.42 -3.20 10.78
C GLU A 349 2.56 -2.55 12.16
N ILE A 350 3.09 -3.30 13.13
CA ILE A 350 3.31 -2.80 14.49
C ILE A 350 4.41 -1.72 14.48
N ARG A 351 5.55 -1.98 13.84
CA ARG A 351 6.68 -1.04 13.79
C ARG A 351 6.32 0.26 13.07
N GLY A 352 5.52 0.19 12.01
CA GLY A 352 5.04 1.38 11.28
C GLY A 352 4.14 2.25 12.16
N LEU A 353 3.18 1.65 12.88
CA LEU A 353 2.32 2.37 13.82
C LEU A 353 3.13 2.96 14.97
N MET A 354 3.89 2.12 15.69
CA MET A 354 4.66 2.54 16.87
C MET A 354 5.74 3.56 16.53
N GLY A 355 6.42 3.40 15.39
CA GLY A 355 7.45 4.33 14.94
C GLY A 355 6.92 5.75 14.71
N THR A 356 5.65 5.90 14.38
CA THR A 356 4.98 7.19 14.22
C THR A 356 4.45 7.71 15.56
N LEU A 357 3.77 6.86 16.34
CA LEU A 357 3.14 7.27 17.61
C LEU A 357 4.16 7.62 18.71
N LEU A 358 5.31 6.97 18.73
CA LEU A 358 6.40 7.26 19.68
C LEU A 358 7.14 8.57 19.37
N ARG A 359 6.77 9.27 18.30
CA ARG A 359 7.34 10.56 17.89
C ARG A 359 6.25 11.62 17.74
N PRO A 360 5.49 11.92 18.81
CA PRO A 360 4.39 12.88 18.76
C PRO A 360 4.82 14.28 18.36
N GLU A 361 6.08 14.65 18.61
CA GLU A 361 6.68 15.92 18.20
C GLU A 361 6.59 16.13 16.69
N ARG A 362 6.75 15.08 15.88
CA ARG A 362 6.65 15.16 14.40
C ARG A 362 5.22 15.43 13.96
N ILE A 363 4.26 14.76 14.59
CA ILE A 363 2.84 14.96 14.32
C ILE A 363 2.44 16.39 14.70
N LEU A 364 2.86 16.87 15.86
CA LEU A 364 2.56 18.23 16.30
C LEU A 364 3.21 19.28 15.39
N ALA A 365 4.48 19.10 15.01
CA ALA A 365 5.17 19.96 14.07
C ALA A 365 4.47 20.00 12.70
N GLY A 366 4.10 18.83 12.17
CA GLY A 366 3.34 18.74 10.94
C GLY A 366 2.00 19.46 11.02
N ARG A 367 1.25 19.29 12.10
CA ARG A 367 -0.04 20.01 12.30
C ARG A 367 0.11 21.52 12.39
N ARG A 368 1.15 22.01 13.06
CA ARG A 368 1.42 23.45 13.17
C ARG A 368 1.72 24.11 11.82
N ARG A 369 2.37 23.39 10.91
CA ARG A 369 2.69 23.88 9.56
C ARG A 369 1.47 24.04 8.65
N ARG A 370 0.42 23.24 8.88
CA ARG A 370 -0.76 23.18 7.97
C ARG A 370 -1.77 24.31 8.14
N GLY A 371 -1.66 25.11 9.17
CA GLY A 371 -2.58 26.23 9.41
C GLY A 371 -4.04 25.80 9.62
N THR A 372 -4.95 26.73 9.39
CA THR A 372 -6.40 26.47 9.41
C THR A 372 -6.90 26.17 7.99
N PRO A 373 -7.61 25.07 7.76
CA PRO A 373 -8.18 24.76 6.45
C PRO A 373 -9.13 25.87 5.99
N GLN A 374 -9.02 26.30 4.74
CA GLN A 374 -9.92 27.28 4.12
C GLN A 374 -11.22 26.63 3.62
N VAL A 375 -11.16 25.33 3.29
CA VAL A 375 -12.28 24.56 2.73
C VAL A 375 -12.95 23.70 3.79
N ASP A 376 -14.29 23.58 3.74
CA ASP A 376 -14.99 22.76 4.71
C ASP A 376 -14.84 21.26 4.39
N LYS A 377 -14.90 20.46 5.47
CA LYS A 377 -14.83 18.99 5.38
C LYS A 377 -15.92 18.38 4.48
N ALA A 378 -17.08 19.05 4.39
CA ALA A 378 -18.18 18.56 3.57
C ALA A 378 -17.81 18.52 2.08
N GLU A 379 -17.04 19.50 1.61
CA GLU A 379 -16.56 19.60 0.22
C GLU A 379 -15.49 18.55 -0.10
N LEU A 380 -14.66 18.21 0.87
CA LEU A 380 -13.61 17.19 0.69
C LEU A 380 -14.16 15.77 0.81
N ARG A 381 -15.33 15.57 1.44
CA ARG A 381 -15.88 14.24 1.71
C ARG A 381 -16.07 13.36 0.47
N PRO A 382 -16.51 13.87 -0.70
CA PRO A 382 -16.65 13.08 -1.93
C PRO A 382 -15.32 12.52 -2.46
N LEU A 383 -14.20 13.15 -2.11
CA LEU A 383 -12.86 12.74 -2.55
C LEU A 383 -12.31 11.53 -1.77
N PHE A 384 -12.96 11.17 -0.66
CA PHE A 384 -12.59 10.01 0.13
C PHE A 384 -13.46 8.80 -0.20
N PRO A 385 -12.92 7.57 -0.06
CA PRO A 385 -13.70 6.36 -0.26
C PRO A 385 -14.94 6.35 0.65
N PRO A 386 -16.09 5.83 0.17
CA PRO A 386 -17.28 5.71 0.99
C PRO A 386 -17.02 4.82 2.22
N PRO A 387 -17.70 5.09 3.36
CA PRO A 387 -17.54 4.31 4.57
C PRO A 387 -17.83 2.83 4.28
N GLY A 388 -16.90 1.94 4.68
CA GLY A 388 -17.05 0.50 4.46
C GLY A 388 -16.57 -0.02 3.10
N ALA A 389 -16.18 0.84 2.15
CA ALA A 389 -15.69 0.40 0.84
C ALA A 389 -14.54 -0.63 0.94
N THR A 390 -13.56 -0.39 1.81
CA THR A 390 -12.46 -1.34 2.04
C THR A 390 -12.92 -2.66 2.63
N VAL A 391 -13.94 -2.67 3.49
CA VAL A 391 -14.52 -3.89 4.06
C VAL A 391 -15.31 -4.63 3.00
N ARG A 392 -16.12 -3.92 2.23
CA ARG A 392 -16.93 -4.49 1.14
C ARG A 392 -16.05 -5.17 0.09
N VAL A 393 -15.00 -4.51 -0.41
CA VAL A 393 -14.06 -5.10 -1.36
C VAL A 393 -13.38 -6.34 -0.77
N THR A 394 -12.98 -6.30 0.51
CA THR A 394 -12.37 -7.45 1.17
C THR A 394 -13.37 -8.62 1.29
N VAL A 395 -14.62 -8.34 1.65
CA VAL A 395 -15.68 -9.36 1.76
C VAL A 395 -16.05 -9.92 0.39
N GLU A 396 -16.19 -9.10 -0.64
CA GLU A 396 -16.44 -9.51 -2.02
C GLU A 396 -15.31 -10.37 -2.57
N GLN A 397 -14.05 -10.01 -2.30
CA GLN A 397 -12.88 -10.83 -2.64
C GLN A 397 -12.88 -12.19 -1.94
N VAL A 398 -13.23 -12.23 -0.65
CA VAL A 398 -13.36 -13.48 0.10
C VAL A 398 -14.55 -14.29 -0.42
N ALA A 399 -15.70 -13.68 -0.64
CA ALA A 399 -16.91 -14.33 -1.13
C ALA A 399 -16.71 -14.90 -2.54
N SER A 400 -16.17 -14.12 -3.48
CA SER A 400 -15.87 -14.60 -4.84
C SER A 400 -14.89 -15.77 -4.84
N SER A 401 -13.96 -15.75 -3.87
CA SER A 401 -12.98 -16.82 -3.69
C SER A 401 -13.55 -18.09 -3.07
N LEU A 402 -14.62 -17.97 -2.27
CA LEU A 402 -15.31 -19.10 -1.67
C LEU A 402 -16.32 -19.76 -2.64
N VAL A 403 -16.97 -18.96 -3.48
CA VAL A 403 -18.01 -19.45 -4.43
C VAL A 403 -17.39 -20.14 -5.66
N GLY A 404 -16.04 -20.14 -5.81
CA GLY A 404 -15.38 -20.97 -6.83
C GLY A 404 -15.66 -20.54 -8.28
N ARG A 405 -16.06 -19.28 -8.52
CA ARG A 405 -16.02 -18.70 -9.85
C ARG A 405 -14.57 -18.51 -10.26
N SER A 406 -13.97 -19.58 -10.76
CA SER A 406 -12.81 -19.49 -11.64
C SER A 406 -13.29 -18.78 -12.90
N ASP A 407 -12.70 -17.61 -13.19
CA ASP A 407 -12.89 -16.96 -14.47
C ASP A 407 -12.62 -17.96 -15.59
N PRO A 408 -13.52 -18.07 -16.59
CA PRO A 408 -13.36 -19.04 -17.69
C PRO A 408 -12.17 -18.75 -18.61
N GLU A 409 -11.48 -17.61 -18.44
CA GLU A 409 -10.39 -17.19 -19.33
C GLU A 409 -9.02 -17.80 -19.01
N ALA A 410 -8.86 -18.54 -17.93
CA ALA A 410 -7.59 -19.18 -17.60
C ALA A 410 -7.37 -20.54 -18.30
N THR A 411 -8.30 -21.02 -19.14
CA THR A 411 -8.22 -22.34 -19.78
C THR A 411 -8.19 -22.35 -21.31
N SER A 412 -8.09 -21.21 -21.99
CA SER A 412 -7.94 -21.17 -23.44
C SER A 412 -6.55 -20.67 -23.86
N GLY A 413 -5.53 -21.50 -23.69
CA GLY A 413 -4.15 -21.17 -24.09
C GLY A 413 -3.17 -22.34 -24.11
N ALA A 414 -3.66 -23.57 -24.22
CA ALA A 414 -2.79 -24.72 -24.54
C ALA A 414 -2.75 -24.93 -26.06
N GLY A 415 -2.09 -24.02 -26.79
CA GLY A 415 -1.77 -24.16 -28.21
C GLY A 415 -0.26 -24.14 -28.38
N ARG A 416 0.27 -25.32 -28.74
CA ARG A 416 1.66 -25.54 -29.15
C ARG A 416 2.15 -24.46 -30.11
N HIS A 417 3.29 -23.79 -29.80
CA HIS A 417 4.46 -23.71 -30.68
C HIS A 417 5.62 -23.06 -29.90
N GLY A 418 6.78 -23.69 -30.00
CA GLY A 418 7.98 -23.32 -29.30
C GLY A 418 8.57 -21.99 -29.79
N GLY A 419 9.02 -21.21 -28.88
CA GLY A 419 9.91 -20.08 -28.99
C GLY A 419 10.40 -19.82 -27.57
N ALA A 420 11.71 -20.08 -27.34
CA ALA A 420 12.34 -19.80 -26.07
C ALA A 420 12.19 -18.31 -25.77
N VAL A 421 11.32 -17.96 -24.84
CA VAL A 421 11.30 -16.65 -24.19
C VAL A 421 12.20 -16.79 -22.98
N GLU A 422 13.30 -16.07 -23.03
CA GLU A 422 14.26 -15.92 -21.94
C GLU A 422 13.51 -15.38 -20.72
N SER A 423 13.23 -16.27 -19.77
CA SER A 423 12.67 -15.90 -18.47
C SER A 423 13.77 -15.26 -17.63
N GLY A 424 13.84 -13.92 -17.66
CA GLY A 424 14.58 -13.17 -16.67
C GLY A 424 13.96 -13.36 -15.28
N PRO A 425 14.76 -13.52 -14.20
CA PRO A 425 14.25 -13.71 -12.86
C PRO A 425 13.59 -12.41 -12.37
N GLY A 426 12.28 -12.40 -12.11
CA GLY A 426 11.63 -11.36 -11.34
C GLY A 426 10.29 -10.81 -11.82
N GLY A 427 9.60 -11.45 -12.78
CA GLY A 427 8.33 -10.93 -13.31
C GLY A 427 7.08 -11.21 -12.47
N ASP A 428 7.03 -12.31 -11.73
CA ASP A 428 5.79 -12.80 -11.12
C ASP A 428 5.73 -12.78 -9.59
N ASP A 429 6.86 -12.59 -8.90
CA ASP A 429 6.92 -12.77 -7.45
C ASP A 429 6.34 -11.59 -6.65
N ALA A 430 6.33 -10.37 -7.18
CA ALA A 430 5.79 -9.20 -6.48
C ALA A 430 4.26 -9.14 -6.51
N ASP A 431 3.63 -9.58 -7.59
CA ASP A 431 2.17 -9.79 -7.66
C ASP A 431 1.70 -10.92 -6.74
N PHE A 432 2.60 -11.89 -6.48
CA PHE A 432 2.34 -12.96 -5.51
C PHE A 432 2.34 -12.47 -4.05
N LEU A 433 3.05 -11.40 -3.70
CA LEU A 433 3.11 -10.91 -2.32
C LEU A 433 1.83 -10.18 -1.90
N GLU A 434 1.18 -9.38 -2.76
CA GLU A 434 -0.16 -8.86 -2.47
C GLU A 434 -1.25 -9.95 -2.55
N VAL A 435 -1.09 -10.94 -3.43
CA VAL A 435 -1.98 -12.11 -3.55
C VAL A 435 -1.73 -13.10 -2.42
N GLU A 436 -0.48 -13.22 -1.92
CA GLU A 436 -0.14 -14.15 -0.85
C GLU A 436 -0.73 -13.78 0.51
N GLN A 437 -1.08 -12.52 0.77
CA GLN A 437 -1.71 -12.14 2.05
C GLN A 437 -3.01 -12.91 2.32
N PHE A 438 -3.79 -13.19 1.27
CA PHE A 438 -5.02 -13.98 1.37
C PHE A 438 -4.94 -15.33 0.66
N ALA A 439 -3.99 -15.53 -0.27
CA ALA A 439 -3.86 -16.82 -0.96
C ALA A 439 -3.43 -17.94 -0.01
N ARG A 440 -2.63 -17.65 1.02
CA ARG A 440 -2.30 -18.63 2.07
C ARG A 440 -3.49 -18.89 2.98
N LEU A 441 -4.25 -17.87 3.36
CA LEU A 441 -5.50 -18.04 4.11
C LEU A 441 -6.53 -18.78 3.24
N LYS A 442 -6.65 -18.45 1.96
CA LYS A 442 -7.47 -19.15 0.97
C LYS A 442 -6.99 -20.59 0.74
N ARG A 443 -5.67 -20.81 0.69
CA ARG A 443 -5.08 -22.15 0.59
C ARG A 443 -5.31 -22.97 1.87
N ILE A 444 -5.27 -22.30 3.04
CA ILE A 444 -5.63 -22.93 4.33
C ILE A 444 -7.13 -23.19 4.40
N ALA A 445 -7.98 -22.23 3.99
CA ALA A 445 -9.43 -22.37 3.93
C ALA A 445 -9.87 -23.41 2.88
N ARG A 446 -9.11 -23.66 1.83
CA ARG A 446 -9.32 -24.73 0.86
C ARG A 446 -8.78 -26.09 1.33
N LYS A 447 -8.02 -26.14 2.43
CA LYS A 447 -7.61 -27.40 3.03
C LYS A 447 -8.71 -27.87 3.98
N PRO A 448 -9.35 -29.02 3.75
CA PRO A 448 -10.48 -29.46 4.56
C PRO A 448 -10.13 -29.67 6.05
N GLY A 449 -8.86 -29.90 6.40
CA GLY A 449 -8.43 -30.08 7.79
C GLY A 449 -8.65 -28.82 8.67
N PRO A 450 -8.09 -27.65 8.35
CA PRO A 450 -8.31 -26.43 9.12
C PRO A 450 -9.77 -25.97 9.15
N VAL A 451 -10.49 -26.11 8.04
CA VAL A 451 -11.93 -25.78 7.96
C VAL A 451 -12.74 -26.71 8.87
N LEU A 452 -12.46 -28.02 8.80
CA LEU A 452 -13.08 -29.01 9.67
C LEU A 452 -12.86 -28.67 11.15
N PHE A 453 -11.61 -28.36 11.54
CA PHE A 453 -11.30 -28.01 12.93
C PHE A 453 -12.06 -26.75 13.37
N LEU A 454 -12.09 -25.71 12.53
CA LEU A 454 -12.80 -24.46 12.86
C LEU A 454 -14.31 -24.68 13.00
N VAL A 455 -14.92 -25.46 12.09
CA VAL A 455 -16.35 -25.78 12.16
C VAL A 455 -16.67 -26.60 13.41
N LEU A 456 -15.89 -27.64 13.70
CA LEU A 456 -16.06 -28.45 14.89
C LEU A 456 -15.84 -27.64 16.19
N LEU A 457 -14.89 -26.70 16.17
CA LEU A 457 -14.65 -25.78 17.29
C LEU A 457 -15.85 -24.85 17.50
N LEU A 458 -16.38 -24.26 16.44
CA LEU A 458 -17.57 -23.41 16.53
C LEU A 458 -18.79 -24.18 17.05
N VAL A 459 -19.01 -25.40 16.54
CA VAL A 459 -20.09 -26.27 17.03
C VAL A 459 -19.87 -26.60 18.51
N SER A 460 -18.66 -26.98 18.91
CA SER A 460 -18.34 -27.29 20.29
C SER A 460 -18.53 -26.08 21.21
N LEU A 461 -18.06 -24.90 20.82
CA LEU A 461 -18.23 -23.65 21.60
C LEU A 461 -19.72 -23.27 21.74
N THR A 462 -20.50 -23.38 20.66
CA THR A 462 -21.93 -23.06 20.70
C THR A 462 -22.72 -24.06 21.54
N ALA A 463 -22.40 -25.35 21.43
CA ALA A 463 -23.04 -26.41 22.26
C ALA A 463 -22.65 -26.26 23.73
N CYS A 464 -21.39 -25.91 24.01
CA CYS A 464 -20.87 -25.80 25.38
C CYS A 464 -20.92 -24.36 25.95
N ARG A 465 -21.66 -23.44 25.32
CA ARG A 465 -21.70 -22.01 25.72
C ARG A 465 -21.98 -21.78 27.19
N GLN A 466 -22.79 -22.66 27.80
CA GLN A 466 -23.13 -22.58 29.24
C GLN A 466 -21.97 -22.99 30.16
N LEU A 467 -21.01 -23.80 29.64
CA LEU A 467 -19.81 -24.19 30.38
C LEU A 467 -18.72 -23.11 30.37
N LEU A 468 -18.88 -22.07 29.54
CA LEU A 468 -17.90 -20.97 29.37
C LEU A 468 -18.18 -19.80 30.34
N GLY A 469 -19.16 -19.90 31.21
CA GLY A 469 -19.67 -18.83 32.10
C GLY A 469 -18.88 -18.53 33.36
N GLY A 470 -17.66 -19.06 33.54
CA GLY A 470 -16.76 -18.61 34.62
C GLY A 470 -17.05 -19.17 36.02
N GLY A 471 -17.42 -20.43 36.16
CA GLY A 471 -17.52 -21.17 37.43
C GLY A 471 -16.65 -22.42 37.45
N ALA A 472 -16.48 -23.05 38.61
CA ALA A 472 -15.85 -24.37 38.70
C ALA A 472 -16.75 -25.41 38.04
N LEU A 473 -16.23 -26.10 37.01
CA LEU A 473 -16.96 -27.20 36.36
C LEU A 473 -17.06 -28.38 37.33
N ALA A 474 -18.26 -28.84 37.57
CA ALA A 474 -18.55 -30.02 38.38
C ALA A 474 -19.81 -30.72 37.87
N GLY A 475 -19.93 -32.01 38.09
CA GLY A 475 -21.10 -32.81 37.73
C GLY A 475 -20.76 -34.03 36.87
N GLY A 476 -21.64 -35.00 36.84
CA GLY A 476 -21.37 -36.30 36.25
C GLY A 476 -20.21 -37.00 36.96
N ALA A 477 -19.16 -37.32 36.19
CA ALA A 477 -17.92 -37.91 36.73
C ALA A 477 -16.83 -36.86 37.06
N LEU A 478 -17.14 -35.57 36.94
CA LEU A 478 -16.19 -34.50 37.17
C LEU A 478 -16.33 -33.93 38.59
N LEU A 479 -15.28 -34.05 39.37
CA LEU A 479 -15.15 -33.35 40.64
C LEU A 479 -14.64 -31.93 40.41
N PRO A 480 -14.96 -30.96 41.31
CA PRO A 480 -14.43 -29.61 41.25
C PRO A 480 -12.90 -29.64 41.19
N ALA A 481 -12.34 -28.90 40.21
CA ALA A 481 -10.88 -28.80 40.08
C ALA A 481 -10.30 -28.07 41.31
N PRO A 482 -9.08 -28.43 41.77
CA PRO A 482 -8.36 -27.70 42.82
C PRO A 482 -8.15 -26.23 42.43
N ALA A 483 -7.91 -25.38 43.46
CA ALA A 483 -7.84 -23.93 43.25
C ALA A 483 -6.70 -23.51 42.29
N GLY A 484 -5.56 -24.21 42.28
CA GLY A 484 -4.43 -23.87 41.45
C GLY A 484 -3.59 -25.06 41.00
N ALA A 485 -2.65 -24.78 40.04
CA ALA A 485 -1.70 -25.79 39.55
C ALA A 485 -0.80 -26.33 40.68
N GLY A 486 -0.47 -25.51 41.68
CA GLY A 486 0.31 -25.93 42.84
C GLY A 486 -0.38 -27.05 43.63
N ASP A 487 -1.70 -26.99 43.80
CA ASP A 487 -2.45 -28.04 44.49
C ASP A 487 -2.50 -29.34 43.68
N LEU A 488 -2.49 -29.27 42.37
CA LEU A 488 -2.39 -30.46 41.52
C LEU A 488 -1.00 -31.10 41.61
N TRP A 489 0.07 -30.31 41.67
CA TRP A 489 1.42 -30.81 41.89
C TRP A 489 1.55 -31.42 43.28
N ALA A 490 1.04 -30.77 44.34
CA ALA A 490 1.05 -31.35 45.67
C ALA A 490 0.34 -32.70 45.72
N ARG A 491 -0.86 -32.81 45.13
CA ARG A 491 -1.61 -34.08 45.02
C ARG A 491 -0.88 -35.15 44.25
N TYR A 492 0.02 -34.79 43.34
CA TYR A 492 0.83 -35.74 42.57
C TYR A 492 2.06 -36.18 43.35
N THR A 493 2.70 -35.29 44.12
CA THR A 493 3.97 -35.52 44.80
C THR A 493 3.82 -35.96 46.26
N ASP A 494 2.64 -35.79 46.84
CA ASP A 494 2.38 -36.14 48.23
C ASP A 494 2.57 -37.66 48.46
N ALA A 495 3.21 -38.02 49.59
CA ALA A 495 3.46 -39.39 49.95
C ALA A 495 2.20 -40.11 50.45
N TRP A 496 1.13 -39.35 50.81
CA TRP A 496 -0.14 -39.86 51.28
C TRP A 496 -1.31 -39.22 50.54
N HIS A 497 -2.24 -40.02 50.05
CA HIS A 497 -3.35 -39.57 49.26
C HIS A 497 -4.67 -39.83 50.03
N ALA A 498 -5.47 -38.77 50.22
CA ALA A 498 -6.77 -38.84 50.92
C ALA A 498 -7.90 -39.34 49.96
N VAL A 499 -7.70 -40.52 49.34
CA VAL A 499 -8.72 -41.15 48.47
C VAL A 499 -9.25 -42.40 49.16
N GLY A 500 -10.57 -42.47 49.39
CA GLY A 500 -11.17 -43.54 50.16
C GLY A 500 -10.76 -43.48 51.64
N THR A 501 -10.14 -44.56 52.16
CA THR A 501 -9.62 -44.62 53.53
C THR A 501 -8.21 -44.03 53.65
N GLY A 502 -7.66 -43.47 52.58
CA GLY A 502 -6.31 -43.00 52.50
C GLY A 502 -5.31 -44.10 52.05
N GLY A 503 -4.24 -43.71 51.41
CA GLY A 503 -3.23 -44.63 50.92
C GLY A 503 -1.89 -43.98 50.58
N THR A 504 -0.81 -44.78 50.54
CA THR A 504 0.54 -44.35 50.18
C THR A 504 0.94 -44.81 48.75
N GLY A 505 -0.05 -45.27 47.97
CA GLY A 505 0.18 -45.64 46.57
C GLY A 505 0.59 -44.44 45.71
N SER A 506 1.37 -44.68 44.65
CA SER A 506 1.77 -43.62 43.72
C SER A 506 0.56 -42.97 43.03
N ALA A 507 0.55 -41.67 42.95
CA ALA A 507 -0.51 -40.92 42.23
C ALA A 507 -0.53 -41.29 40.74
N PRO A 508 -1.70 -41.29 40.12
CA PRO A 508 -1.82 -41.59 38.69
C PRO A 508 -1.04 -40.57 37.83
N PRO A 509 -0.24 -41.02 36.83
CA PRO A 509 0.59 -40.13 36.00
C PRO A 509 -0.16 -39.03 35.27
N TYR A 510 -1.47 -39.20 35.02
CA TYR A 510 -2.27 -38.16 34.36
C TYR A 510 -2.40 -36.88 35.19
N LEU A 511 -2.27 -36.95 36.54
CA LEU A 511 -2.27 -35.77 37.40
C LEU A 511 -1.08 -34.85 37.12
N ALA A 512 0.10 -35.42 36.86
CA ALA A 512 1.29 -34.65 36.49
C ALA A 512 1.06 -33.92 35.14
N VAL A 513 0.40 -34.57 34.16
CA VAL A 513 0.07 -33.96 32.88
C VAL A 513 -0.91 -32.82 33.06
N LEU A 514 -1.95 -33.00 33.87
CA LEU A 514 -2.90 -31.93 34.19
C LEU A 514 -2.25 -30.78 34.94
N ALA A 515 -1.35 -31.06 35.88
CA ALA A 515 -0.62 -30.04 36.63
C ALA A 515 0.32 -29.26 35.70
N ALA A 516 1.01 -29.90 34.79
CA ALA A 516 1.85 -29.26 33.80
C ALA A 516 1.04 -28.37 32.85
N LEU A 517 -0.08 -28.86 32.34
CA LEU A 517 -0.98 -28.07 31.49
C LEU A 517 -1.56 -26.87 32.24
N ALA A 518 -1.97 -27.04 33.49
CA ALA A 518 -2.46 -25.94 34.31
C ALA A 518 -1.36 -24.90 34.58
N THR A 519 -0.12 -25.33 34.78
CA THR A 519 1.04 -24.42 34.93
C THR A 519 1.26 -23.60 33.65
N LEU A 520 1.18 -24.22 32.49
CA LEU A 520 1.27 -23.53 31.18
C LEU A 520 0.13 -22.54 30.97
N LEU A 521 -1.04 -22.79 31.54
CA LEU A 521 -2.22 -21.93 31.49
C LEU A 521 -2.30 -20.97 32.69
N LEU A 522 -1.16 -20.44 33.13
CA LEU A 522 -1.02 -19.43 34.18
C LEU A 522 -1.60 -19.89 35.55
N GLY A 523 -1.54 -21.19 35.82
CA GLY A 523 -2.00 -21.78 37.07
C GLY A 523 -3.49 -22.08 37.14
N SER A 524 -4.27 -21.78 36.11
CA SER A 524 -5.74 -21.97 36.13
C SER A 524 -6.13 -23.41 35.80
N THR A 525 -6.53 -24.16 36.82
CA THR A 525 -7.04 -25.53 36.68
C THR A 525 -8.42 -25.58 36.01
N GLY A 526 -9.28 -24.59 36.30
CA GLY A 526 -10.63 -24.47 35.69
C GLY A 526 -10.54 -24.27 34.19
N LEU A 527 -9.64 -23.38 33.72
CA LEU A 527 -9.41 -23.16 32.32
C LEU A 527 -8.85 -24.42 31.63
N THR A 528 -7.94 -25.14 32.30
CA THR A 528 -7.37 -26.40 31.82
C THR A 528 -8.45 -27.45 31.56
N VAL A 529 -9.33 -27.66 32.55
CA VAL A 529 -10.44 -28.63 32.46
C VAL A 529 -11.43 -28.21 31.34
N THR A 530 -11.78 -26.94 31.30
CA THR A 530 -12.70 -26.41 30.26
C THR A 530 -12.12 -26.63 28.86
N LEU A 531 -10.84 -26.29 28.62
CA LEU A 531 -10.19 -26.49 27.34
C LEU A 531 -10.07 -27.96 26.93
N LEU A 532 -9.77 -28.84 27.90
CA LEU A 532 -9.69 -30.27 27.63
C LEU A 532 -11.05 -30.87 27.26
N LEU A 533 -12.12 -30.47 27.95
CA LEU A 533 -13.47 -30.96 27.65
C LEU A 533 -14.02 -30.36 26.38
N VAL A 534 -14.07 -29.05 26.27
CA VAL A 534 -14.65 -28.35 25.10
C VAL A 534 -13.80 -28.58 23.84
N GLY A 535 -12.47 -28.64 24.00
CA GLY A 535 -11.53 -28.93 22.92
C GLY A 535 -11.50 -30.38 22.47
N SER A 536 -12.04 -31.33 23.25
CA SER A 536 -11.96 -32.76 22.94
C SER A 536 -12.61 -33.13 21.61
N VAL A 537 -13.79 -32.60 21.30
CA VAL A 537 -14.53 -32.89 20.06
C VAL A 537 -13.80 -32.35 18.83
N PRO A 538 -13.40 -31.07 18.74
CA PRO A 538 -12.66 -30.58 17.59
C PRO A 538 -11.29 -31.24 17.42
N LEU A 539 -10.59 -31.53 18.53
CA LEU A 539 -9.30 -32.22 18.48
C LEU A 539 -9.44 -33.69 18.05
N ALA A 540 -10.45 -34.40 18.52
CA ALA A 540 -10.72 -35.78 18.08
C ALA A 540 -11.02 -35.84 16.58
N GLY A 541 -11.82 -34.93 16.05
CA GLY A 541 -12.04 -34.83 14.61
C GLY A 541 -10.77 -34.49 13.83
N PHE A 542 -9.95 -33.60 14.37
CA PHE A 542 -8.71 -33.19 13.74
C PHE A 542 -7.68 -34.33 13.69
N THR A 543 -7.47 -35.06 14.80
CA THR A 543 -6.57 -36.21 14.87
C THR A 543 -7.03 -37.34 13.95
N ALA A 544 -8.33 -37.65 13.93
CA ALA A 544 -8.91 -38.64 13.03
C ALA A 544 -8.72 -38.28 11.54
N TYR A 545 -8.87 -37.00 11.19
CA TYR A 545 -8.62 -36.53 9.83
C TYR A 545 -7.18 -36.75 9.37
N PHE A 546 -6.20 -36.55 10.25
CA PHE A 546 -4.79 -36.76 9.92
C PHE A 546 -4.39 -38.22 9.97
N ALA A 547 -4.85 -38.98 10.95
CA ALA A 547 -4.57 -40.40 11.09
C ALA A 547 -5.12 -41.22 9.92
N SER A 548 -6.27 -40.83 9.37
CA SER A 548 -6.85 -41.51 8.20
C SER A 548 -6.15 -41.25 6.86
N ARG A 549 -5.05 -40.48 6.83
CA ARG A 549 -4.31 -40.22 5.58
C ARG A 549 -3.78 -41.46 4.85
N PRO A 550 -3.18 -42.45 5.53
CA PRO A 550 -2.69 -43.64 4.84
C PRO A 550 -3.81 -44.55 4.37
N LEU A 551 -5.03 -44.44 4.95
CA LEU A 551 -6.15 -45.35 4.68
C LEU A 551 -7.08 -44.86 3.57
N VAL A 552 -7.24 -43.55 3.40
CA VAL A 552 -8.19 -42.94 2.47
C VAL A 552 -7.56 -41.81 1.68
N GLU A 553 -7.49 -41.90 0.37
CA GLU A 553 -6.93 -40.86 -0.51
C GLU A 553 -7.80 -39.61 -0.60
N SER A 554 -9.13 -39.79 -0.68
CA SER A 554 -10.07 -38.70 -0.83
C SER A 554 -10.14 -37.81 0.41
N ARG A 555 -9.81 -36.53 0.22
CA ARG A 555 -9.83 -35.52 1.32
C ARG A 555 -11.22 -35.28 1.88
N LEU A 556 -12.27 -35.40 1.05
CA LEU A 556 -13.65 -35.20 1.47
C LEU A 556 -14.15 -36.40 2.29
N LEU A 557 -13.83 -37.63 1.90
CA LEU A 557 -14.17 -38.82 2.66
C LEU A 557 -13.48 -38.84 4.03
N ARG A 558 -12.23 -38.42 4.09
CA ARG A 558 -11.51 -38.23 5.38
C ARG A 558 -12.18 -37.20 6.27
N ALA A 559 -12.61 -36.05 5.70
CA ALA A 559 -13.31 -35.01 6.46
C ALA A 559 -14.66 -35.55 6.99
N TRP A 560 -15.40 -36.26 6.18
CA TRP A 560 -16.65 -36.90 6.59
C TRP A 560 -16.44 -37.92 7.72
N ALA A 561 -15.47 -38.83 7.56
CA ALA A 561 -15.13 -39.82 8.59
C ALA A 561 -14.68 -39.17 9.89
N ALA A 562 -13.91 -38.08 9.82
CA ALA A 562 -13.47 -37.31 10.97
C ALA A 562 -14.63 -36.63 11.71
N VAL A 563 -15.62 -36.08 10.98
CA VAL A 563 -16.86 -35.55 11.58
C VAL A 563 -17.62 -36.68 12.27
N ALA A 564 -17.84 -37.81 11.58
CA ALA A 564 -18.53 -38.95 12.16
C ALA A 564 -17.84 -39.45 13.44
N TYR A 565 -16.50 -39.51 13.45
CA TYR A 565 -15.73 -39.89 14.61
C TYR A 565 -15.87 -38.89 15.76
N ALA A 566 -15.79 -37.58 15.48
CA ALA A 566 -15.90 -36.53 16.50
C ALA A 566 -17.26 -36.52 17.21
N PHE A 567 -18.33 -36.93 16.49
CA PHE A 567 -19.69 -37.00 17.05
C PHE A 567 -20.10 -38.39 17.51
N LEU A 568 -19.17 -39.34 17.62
CA LEU A 568 -19.49 -40.61 18.24
C LEU A 568 -20.03 -40.40 19.66
N PRO A 569 -21.08 -41.18 20.06
CA PRO A 569 -21.62 -41.08 21.42
C PRO A 569 -20.60 -41.25 22.53
N ALA A 570 -19.52 -42.00 22.29
CA ALA A 570 -18.41 -42.13 23.23
C ALA A 570 -17.64 -40.82 23.46
N ALA A 571 -17.40 -40.04 22.40
CA ALA A 571 -16.70 -38.74 22.48
C ALA A 571 -17.61 -37.64 23.06
N THR A 572 -18.82 -37.48 22.51
CA THR A 572 -19.77 -36.46 22.95
C THR A 572 -20.35 -36.76 24.37
N GLY A 573 -20.56 -38.05 24.68
CA GLY A 573 -20.99 -38.49 25.99
C GLY A 573 -19.90 -38.34 27.07
N ALA A 574 -18.59 -38.44 26.69
CA ALA A 574 -17.49 -38.11 27.58
C ALA A 574 -17.49 -36.63 27.97
N LEU A 575 -17.73 -35.74 27.03
CA LEU A 575 -17.90 -34.30 27.26
C LEU A 575 -19.09 -34.03 28.15
N ALA A 576 -20.27 -34.55 27.80
CA ALA A 576 -21.51 -34.34 28.57
C ALA A 576 -21.45 -34.91 30.00
N GLY A 577 -20.76 -36.04 30.17
CA GLY A 577 -20.60 -36.71 31.47
C GLY A 577 -19.41 -36.23 32.30
N GLY A 578 -18.62 -35.23 31.83
CA GLY A 578 -17.43 -34.73 32.50
C GLY A 578 -16.28 -35.75 32.63
N ARG A 579 -16.22 -36.75 31.74
CA ARG A 579 -15.22 -37.83 31.74
C ARG A 579 -13.95 -37.43 30.99
N ILE A 580 -13.07 -36.66 31.66
CA ILE A 580 -11.84 -36.14 31.07
C ILE A 580 -10.99 -37.24 30.45
N GLY A 581 -10.80 -38.39 31.12
CA GLY A 581 -9.98 -39.50 30.61
C GLY A 581 -10.51 -40.05 29.30
N THR A 582 -11.83 -40.25 29.17
CA THR A 582 -12.46 -40.72 27.93
C THR A 582 -12.41 -39.65 26.83
N ALA A 583 -12.55 -38.37 27.17
CA ALA A 583 -12.43 -37.26 26.25
C ALA A 583 -11.00 -37.16 25.66
N VAL A 584 -9.97 -37.28 26.49
CA VAL A 584 -8.58 -37.31 26.07
C VAL A 584 -8.26 -38.56 25.24
N LEU A 585 -8.80 -39.73 25.63
CA LEU A 585 -8.66 -40.98 24.86
C LEU A 585 -9.27 -40.82 23.47
N ALA A 586 -10.42 -40.19 23.32
CA ALA A 586 -11.01 -39.95 22.00
C ALA A 586 -10.12 -39.09 21.08
N VAL A 587 -9.33 -38.18 21.65
CA VAL A 587 -8.35 -37.39 20.90
C VAL A 587 -7.11 -38.22 20.51
N LEU A 588 -6.62 -39.07 21.41
CA LEU A 588 -5.38 -39.81 21.20
C LEU A 588 -5.55 -41.12 20.41
N LEU A 589 -6.73 -41.75 20.49
CA LEU A 589 -6.99 -43.03 19.87
C LEU A 589 -6.67 -43.07 18.35
N PRO A 590 -7.06 -42.06 17.54
CA PRO A 590 -6.71 -42.07 16.12
C PRO A 590 -5.22 -41.95 15.85
N LEU A 591 -4.42 -41.45 16.77
CA LEU A 591 -2.98 -41.31 16.63
C LEU A 591 -2.21 -42.61 17.02
N ILE A 592 -2.86 -43.47 17.78
CA ILE A 592 -2.30 -44.74 18.27
C ILE A 592 -2.67 -45.90 17.33
N ALA A 593 -3.82 -45.84 16.72
CA ALA A 593 -4.34 -46.80 15.75
C ALA A 593 -3.73 -46.61 14.35
#